data_a15c1e42f4a6248c1a9adaa6f80ac0ac
#
_entry.id   a15c1e42f4a6248c1a9adaa6f80ac0ac
#
_cell.length_a   1.000
_cell.length_b   1.000
_cell.length_c   1.000
_cell.angle_alpha   90.00
_cell.angle_beta   90.00
_cell.angle_gamma   90.00
#
_symmetry.space_group_name_H-M   'P 1'
#
loop_
_entity.id
_entity.type
_entity.pdbx_description
1 polymer ?
#
loop_
_entity_poly.entity_id
_entity_poly.type
_entity_poly.pdbx_seq_one_letter_code
_entity_poly.pdbx_strand_id
1 'polypeptide(L)'
;MLLELKHIYKNYANGDEEVPILKDVSLSIEKGEYLAIMGPSGSGKSTLMNIIGCLDQPTSGEFTLDGKDMLSLSDNELSEIRAHKIGFVFQSFQLLKGETAIQNVMLPLSFAGVKRNLRKDIAQKALERVGLGHRVDFLPTQLSGGQKQRVAIARALVNNPDIILADEPTGALDQKSGKSVMELFEQLNRDGVTIILITHDENVGKRANRLLHIVDGEILEHKQNKEAEYEEE
;
A
#
# COMPACT_ATOMS: atom_id res chain seq x y z
N MET A 1 12.40 4.95 -12.97
CA MET A 1 11.15 4.16 -13.06
C MET A 1 11.23 3.03 -12.05
N LEU A 2 10.29 2.96 -11.10
CA LEU A 2 10.21 1.85 -10.15
C LEU A 2 9.22 0.79 -10.62
N LEU A 3 8.03 1.22 -11.06
CA LEU A 3 6.96 0.36 -11.54
C LEU A 3 6.42 0.86 -12.87
N GLU A 4 6.14 -0.05 -13.79
CA GLU A 4 5.53 0.26 -15.09
C GLU A 4 4.49 -0.79 -15.45
N LEU A 5 3.27 -0.34 -15.75
CA LEU A 5 2.17 -1.09 -16.33
C LEU A 5 1.90 -0.56 -17.73
N LYS A 6 1.78 -1.45 -18.73
CA LYS A 6 1.43 -1.09 -20.11
C LYS A 6 0.29 -1.94 -20.61
N HIS A 7 -0.75 -1.25 -21.09
CA HIS A 7 -1.90 -1.90 -21.72
C HIS A 7 -2.48 -3.04 -20.87
N ILE A 8 -2.66 -2.80 -19.55
CA ILE A 8 -3.19 -3.81 -18.64
C ILE A 8 -4.69 -3.97 -18.84
N TYR A 9 -5.10 -5.19 -19.13
CA TYR A 9 -6.48 -5.65 -19.12
C TYR A 9 -6.67 -6.67 -18.00
N LYS A 10 -7.83 -6.63 -17.34
CA LYS A 10 -8.23 -7.65 -16.37
C LYS A 10 -9.69 -8.00 -16.54
N ASN A 11 -9.95 -9.28 -16.84
CA ASN A 11 -11.28 -9.87 -16.87
C ASN A 11 -11.40 -10.91 -15.76
N TYR A 12 -12.59 -11.05 -15.19
CA TYR A 12 -12.94 -12.17 -14.31
C TYR A 12 -14.03 -13.01 -14.95
N ALA A 13 -13.90 -14.33 -14.80
CA ALA A 13 -14.95 -15.26 -15.24
C ALA A 13 -16.16 -15.17 -14.30
N ASN A 14 -17.35 -15.05 -14.87
CA ASN A 14 -18.63 -15.11 -14.16
C ASN A 14 -19.55 -16.13 -14.89
N GLY A 15 -19.42 -17.40 -14.56
CA GLY A 15 -20.00 -18.50 -15.34
C GLY A 15 -19.36 -18.59 -16.72
N ASP A 16 -20.18 -18.52 -17.77
CA ASP A 16 -19.73 -18.56 -19.18
C ASP A 16 -19.39 -17.16 -19.74
N GLU A 17 -19.55 -16.10 -18.96
CA GLU A 17 -19.27 -14.72 -19.38
C GLU A 17 -17.96 -14.19 -18.76
N GLU A 18 -17.22 -13.39 -19.52
CA GLU A 18 -16.08 -12.60 -19.02
C GLU A 18 -16.55 -11.19 -18.69
N VAL A 19 -16.27 -10.76 -17.46
CA VAL A 19 -16.55 -9.41 -16.98
C VAL A 19 -15.27 -8.58 -17.00
N PRO A 20 -15.14 -7.58 -17.89
CA PRO A 20 -13.96 -6.72 -17.95
C PRO A 20 -13.97 -5.75 -16.75
N ILE A 21 -12.86 -5.73 -15.99
CA ILE A 21 -12.68 -4.86 -14.82
C ILE A 21 -11.65 -3.77 -15.08
N LEU A 22 -10.55 -4.09 -15.77
CA LEU A 22 -9.56 -3.10 -16.21
C LEU A 22 -9.46 -3.14 -17.73
N LYS A 23 -9.38 -1.95 -18.33
CA LYS A 23 -9.42 -1.76 -19.79
C LYS A 23 -8.29 -0.80 -20.17
N ASP A 24 -7.24 -1.35 -20.77
CA ASP A 24 -6.11 -0.57 -21.31
C ASP A 24 -5.43 0.37 -20.30
N VAL A 25 -5.24 -0.11 -19.07
CA VAL A 25 -4.62 0.68 -18.01
C VAL A 25 -3.11 0.74 -18.21
N SER A 26 -2.57 1.96 -18.40
CA SER A 26 -1.13 2.21 -18.46
C SER A 26 -0.74 3.20 -17.37
N LEU A 27 0.28 2.84 -16.57
CA LEU A 27 0.72 3.62 -15.40
C LEU A 27 2.22 3.42 -15.17
N SER A 28 2.92 4.53 -14.93
CA SER A 28 4.33 4.51 -14.50
C SER A 28 4.48 5.21 -13.16
N ILE A 29 5.33 4.66 -12.28
CA ILE A 29 5.58 5.20 -10.94
C ILE A 29 7.08 5.27 -10.71
N GLU A 30 7.55 6.45 -10.27
CA GLU A 30 8.94 6.68 -9.91
C GLU A 30 9.21 6.32 -8.45
N LYS A 31 10.48 6.06 -8.13
CA LYS A 31 10.88 5.83 -6.74
C LYS A 31 10.69 7.09 -5.91
N GLY A 32 10.08 6.95 -4.73
CA GLY A 32 9.77 8.07 -3.84
C GLY A 32 8.51 8.85 -4.23
N GLU A 33 7.77 8.40 -5.26
CA GLU A 33 6.51 9.04 -5.66
C GLU A 33 5.40 8.78 -4.62
N TYR A 34 4.54 9.78 -4.39
CA TYR A 34 3.31 9.63 -3.63
C TYR A 34 2.11 9.80 -4.57
N LEU A 35 1.51 8.68 -4.96
CA LEU A 35 0.38 8.60 -5.88
C LEU A 35 -0.90 8.29 -5.11
N ALA A 36 -1.99 9.01 -5.40
CA ALA A 36 -3.34 8.64 -5.01
C ALA A 36 -4.14 8.15 -6.23
N ILE A 37 -4.84 7.03 -6.08
CA ILE A 37 -5.76 6.48 -7.07
C ILE A 37 -7.18 6.63 -6.53
N MET A 38 -8.00 7.41 -7.22
CA MET A 38 -9.37 7.71 -6.86
C MET A 38 -10.37 7.18 -7.90
N GLY A 39 -11.62 7.06 -7.49
CA GLY A 39 -12.72 6.67 -8.38
C GLY A 39 -13.91 6.10 -7.59
N PRO A 40 -15.07 5.93 -8.24
CA PRO A 40 -16.26 5.37 -7.62
C PRO A 40 -16.07 3.91 -7.19
N SER A 41 -16.98 3.40 -6.35
CA SER A 41 -16.99 1.96 -6.02
C SER A 41 -17.16 1.13 -7.28
N GLY A 42 -16.43 0.03 -7.40
CA GLY A 42 -16.50 -0.86 -8.57
C GLY A 42 -15.69 -0.40 -9.79
N SER A 43 -14.98 0.73 -9.74
CA SER A 43 -14.21 1.24 -10.89
C SER A 43 -12.91 0.47 -11.21
N GLY A 44 -12.55 -0.57 -10.44
CA GLY A 44 -11.34 -1.36 -10.68
C GLY A 44 -10.15 -1.03 -9.79
N LYS A 45 -10.24 -0.06 -8.84
CA LYS A 45 -9.13 0.36 -7.95
C LYS A 45 -8.49 -0.80 -7.18
N SER A 46 -9.29 -1.61 -6.50
CA SER A 46 -8.78 -2.74 -5.71
C SER A 46 -8.17 -3.82 -6.62
N THR A 47 -8.72 -4.01 -7.82
CA THR A 47 -8.14 -4.92 -8.82
C THR A 47 -6.78 -4.41 -9.30
N LEU A 48 -6.66 -3.12 -9.60
CA LEU A 48 -5.38 -2.50 -9.97
C LEU A 48 -4.36 -2.61 -8.83
N MET A 49 -4.79 -2.35 -7.59
CA MET A 49 -3.92 -2.52 -6.41
C MET A 49 -3.46 -3.97 -6.23
N ASN A 50 -4.33 -4.95 -6.45
CA ASN A 50 -3.97 -6.36 -6.34
C ASN A 50 -2.94 -6.76 -7.41
N ILE A 51 -3.06 -6.22 -8.64
CA ILE A 51 -2.06 -6.45 -9.69
C ILE A 51 -0.73 -5.81 -9.30
N ILE A 52 -0.70 -4.53 -8.91
CA ILE A 52 0.50 -3.82 -8.45
C ILE A 52 1.13 -4.56 -7.26
N GLY A 53 0.30 -5.09 -6.37
CA GLY A 53 0.70 -5.85 -5.19
C GLY A 53 1.13 -7.29 -5.48
N CYS A 54 1.14 -7.72 -6.74
CA CYS A 54 1.41 -9.11 -7.12
C CYS A 54 0.50 -10.13 -6.42
N LEU A 55 -0.71 -9.74 -6.02
CA LEU A 55 -1.75 -10.61 -5.44
C LEU A 55 -2.66 -11.21 -6.51
N ASP A 56 -2.70 -10.60 -7.68
CA ASP A 56 -3.43 -11.06 -8.86
C ASP A 56 -2.60 -10.78 -10.11
N GLN A 57 -2.90 -11.46 -11.23
CA GLN A 57 -2.25 -11.24 -12.49
C GLN A 57 -3.23 -10.58 -13.49
N PRO A 58 -2.77 -9.68 -14.37
CA PRO A 58 -3.60 -9.17 -15.44
C PRO A 58 -3.95 -10.28 -16.43
N THR A 59 -5.03 -10.10 -17.20
CA THR A 59 -5.38 -11.01 -18.29
C THR A 59 -4.45 -10.83 -19.49
N SER A 60 -4.00 -9.57 -19.72
CA SER A 60 -2.99 -9.22 -20.73
C SER A 60 -2.34 -7.88 -20.41
N GLY A 61 -1.25 -7.56 -21.09
CA GLY A 61 -0.44 -6.36 -20.92
C GLY A 61 0.97 -6.67 -20.44
N GLU A 62 1.71 -5.63 -20.01
CA GLU A 62 3.07 -5.75 -19.48
C GLU A 62 3.11 -5.17 -18.08
N PHE A 63 3.81 -5.85 -17.16
CA PHE A 63 4.04 -5.37 -15.80
C PHE A 63 5.49 -5.57 -15.38
N THR A 64 6.20 -4.45 -15.16
CA THR A 64 7.57 -4.48 -14.64
C THR A 64 7.68 -3.78 -13.30
N LEU A 65 8.47 -4.35 -12.40
CA LEU A 65 8.84 -3.78 -11.10
C LEU A 65 10.36 -3.83 -10.98
N ASP A 66 10.99 -2.68 -10.76
CA ASP A 66 12.46 -2.53 -10.66
C ASP A 66 13.16 -3.15 -11.89
N GLY A 67 12.59 -2.96 -13.10
CA GLY A 67 13.08 -3.48 -14.37
C GLY A 67 12.86 -4.98 -14.59
N LYS A 68 12.21 -5.70 -13.67
CA LYS A 68 11.93 -7.13 -13.75
C LYS A 68 10.50 -7.36 -14.23
N ASP A 69 10.29 -8.23 -15.20
CA ASP A 69 8.96 -8.63 -15.70
C ASP A 69 8.27 -9.53 -14.65
N MET A 70 7.18 -9.02 -14.08
CA MET A 70 6.42 -9.72 -13.03
C MET A 70 5.57 -10.86 -13.57
N LEU A 71 5.20 -10.83 -14.86
CA LEU A 71 4.33 -11.85 -15.46
C LEU A 71 5.09 -13.13 -15.83
N SER A 72 6.42 -13.05 -15.91
CA SER A 72 7.30 -14.21 -16.18
C SER A 72 7.66 -15.00 -14.91
N LEU A 73 7.31 -14.49 -13.72
CA LEU A 73 7.72 -15.06 -12.44
C LEU A 73 6.78 -16.17 -11.97
N SER A 74 7.35 -17.18 -11.30
CA SER A 74 6.62 -18.20 -10.56
C SER A 74 5.96 -17.65 -9.30
N ASP A 75 4.95 -18.33 -8.75
CA ASP A 75 4.27 -17.95 -7.50
C ASP A 75 5.24 -17.82 -6.32
N ASN A 76 6.29 -18.62 -6.25
CA ASN A 76 7.31 -18.53 -5.22
C ASN A 76 8.11 -17.23 -5.35
N GLU A 77 8.54 -16.87 -6.56
CA GLU A 77 9.26 -15.63 -6.82
C GLU A 77 8.37 -14.41 -6.56
N LEU A 78 7.10 -14.43 -6.97
CA LEU A 78 6.12 -13.38 -6.62
C LEU A 78 5.94 -13.27 -5.11
N SER A 79 5.97 -14.38 -4.37
CA SER A 79 5.89 -14.36 -2.90
C SER A 79 7.12 -13.72 -2.27
N GLU A 80 8.32 -13.93 -2.82
CA GLU A 80 9.54 -13.23 -2.40
C GLU A 80 9.47 -11.73 -2.70
N ILE A 81 8.96 -11.33 -3.88
CA ILE A 81 8.74 -9.92 -4.22
C ILE A 81 7.77 -9.28 -3.21
N ARG A 82 6.63 -9.91 -2.92
CA ARG A 82 5.68 -9.40 -1.90
C ARG A 82 6.33 -9.26 -0.54
N ALA A 83 7.12 -10.23 -0.11
CA ALA A 83 7.74 -10.21 1.21
C ALA A 83 8.80 -9.11 1.37
N HIS A 84 9.52 -8.75 0.30
CA HIS A 84 10.67 -7.83 0.39
C HIS A 84 10.42 -6.45 -0.21
N LYS A 85 9.55 -6.35 -1.23
CA LYS A 85 9.39 -5.13 -2.04
C LYS A 85 8.09 -4.38 -1.78
N ILE A 86 7.06 -5.03 -1.20
CA ILE A 86 5.72 -4.47 -1.10
C ILE A 86 5.21 -4.55 0.34
N GLY A 87 4.81 -3.42 0.88
CA GLY A 87 4.11 -3.32 2.16
C GLY A 87 2.63 -3.03 1.95
N PHE A 88 1.74 -3.73 2.65
CA PHE A 88 0.28 -3.53 2.53
C PHE A 88 -0.30 -2.90 3.80
N VAL A 89 -1.15 -1.89 3.61
CA VAL A 89 -1.93 -1.23 4.65
C VAL A 89 -3.40 -1.23 4.23
N PHE A 90 -4.27 -1.82 5.03
CA PHE A 90 -5.69 -1.99 4.72
C PHE A 90 -6.58 -1.14 5.63
N GLN A 91 -7.79 -0.81 5.17
CA GLN A 91 -8.82 -0.08 5.91
C GLN A 91 -9.16 -0.74 7.26
N SER A 92 -9.28 -2.07 7.29
CA SER A 92 -9.64 -2.85 8.48
C SER A 92 -8.44 -3.31 9.31
N PHE A 93 -7.25 -2.68 9.12
CA PHE A 93 -5.98 -2.94 9.82
C PHE A 93 -5.41 -4.35 9.60
N GLN A 94 -6.24 -5.38 9.49
CA GLN A 94 -5.85 -6.79 9.30
C GLN A 94 -4.80 -7.26 10.33
N LEU A 95 -4.97 -6.87 11.61
CA LEU A 95 -4.11 -7.31 12.70
C LEU A 95 -4.58 -8.67 13.27
N LEU A 96 -3.64 -9.51 13.63
CA LEU A 96 -3.90 -10.75 14.35
C LEU A 96 -4.32 -10.40 15.79
N LYS A 97 -5.59 -10.63 16.12
CA LYS A 97 -6.21 -10.18 17.38
C LYS A 97 -5.61 -10.81 18.63
N GLY A 98 -5.07 -12.03 18.49
CA GLY A 98 -4.42 -12.79 19.58
C GLY A 98 -2.94 -12.48 19.77
N GLU A 99 -2.35 -11.66 18.88
CA GLU A 99 -0.94 -11.31 18.88
C GLU A 99 -0.73 -9.85 19.28
N THR A 100 0.34 -9.57 20.02
CA THR A 100 0.69 -8.21 20.42
C THR A 100 1.10 -7.34 19.21
N ALA A 101 1.25 -6.03 19.41
CA ALA A 101 1.69 -5.11 18.37
C ALA A 101 3.05 -5.55 17.79
N ILE A 102 4.02 -5.91 18.64
CA ILE A 102 5.34 -6.35 18.17
C ILE A 102 5.27 -7.67 17.41
N GLN A 103 4.44 -8.62 17.85
CA GLN A 103 4.25 -9.91 17.18
C GLN A 103 3.61 -9.74 15.81
N ASN A 104 2.61 -8.84 15.68
CA ASN A 104 2.04 -8.47 14.38
C ASN A 104 3.10 -7.90 13.43
N VAL A 105 3.99 -7.03 13.91
CA VAL A 105 5.07 -6.44 13.10
C VAL A 105 6.19 -7.43 12.81
N MET A 106 6.44 -8.41 13.67
CA MET A 106 7.42 -9.48 13.43
C MET A 106 7.00 -10.46 12.33
N LEU A 107 5.70 -10.56 12.03
CA LEU A 107 5.18 -11.58 11.10
C LEU A 107 5.81 -11.50 9.69
N PRO A 108 5.88 -10.35 9.00
CA PRO A 108 6.52 -10.26 7.69
C PRO A 108 8.01 -10.63 7.70
N LEU A 109 8.71 -10.34 8.80
CA LEU A 109 10.13 -10.71 8.96
C LEU A 109 10.34 -12.22 8.91
N SER A 110 9.34 -13.00 9.34
CA SER A 110 9.42 -14.46 9.29
C SER A 110 9.32 -15.00 7.86
N PHE A 111 8.47 -14.39 7.04
CA PHE A 111 8.32 -14.74 5.63
C PHE A 111 9.53 -14.28 4.80
N ALA A 112 10.14 -13.16 5.16
CA ALA A 112 11.38 -12.66 4.55
C ALA A 112 12.64 -13.41 5.02
N GLY A 113 12.52 -14.51 5.76
CA GLY A 113 13.67 -15.34 6.18
C GLY A 113 14.58 -14.70 7.24
N VAL A 114 14.18 -13.58 7.86
CA VAL A 114 14.98 -12.93 8.90
C VAL A 114 15.18 -13.86 10.10
N LYS A 115 16.41 -13.96 10.61
CA LYS A 115 16.76 -14.81 11.76
C LYS A 115 15.92 -14.43 13.00
N ARG A 116 15.39 -15.43 13.70
CA ARG A 116 14.44 -15.25 14.82
C ARG A 116 14.95 -14.28 15.91
N ASN A 117 16.23 -14.33 16.24
CA ASN A 117 16.86 -13.49 17.27
C ASN A 117 16.93 -12.00 16.89
N LEU A 118 16.82 -11.64 15.60
CA LEU A 118 16.87 -10.26 15.13
C LEU A 118 15.48 -9.62 14.97
N ARG A 119 14.42 -10.44 14.83
CA ARG A 119 13.07 -9.96 14.49
C ARG A 119 12.51 -8.97 15.50
N LYS A 120 12.74 -9.22 16.81
CA LYS A 120 12.22 -8.38 17.88
C LYS A 120 12.79 -6.96 17.81
N ASP A 121 14.11 -6.83 17.65
CA ASP A 121 14.77 -5.52 17.60
C ASP A 121 14.38 -4.73 16.33
N ILE A 122 14.22 -5.42 15.19
CA ILE A 122 13.77 -4.79 13.95
C ILE A 122 12.33 -4.30 14.09
N ALA A 123 11.43 -5.15 14.63
CA ALA A 123 10.03 -4.80 14.84
C ALA A 123 9.86 -3.67 15.88
N GLN A 124 10.67 -3.66 16.94
CA GLN A 124 10.72 -2.58 17.91
C GLN A 124 11.00 -1.23 17.23
N LYS A 125 12.05 -1.16 16.41
CA LYS A 125 12.40 0.06 15.65
C LYS A 125 11.30 0.48 14.69
N ALA A 126 10.64 -0.46 14.03
CA ALA A 126 9.51 -0.14 13.15
C ALA A 126 8.33 0.46 13.93
N LEU A 127 8.03 -0.03 15.14
CA LEU A 127 7.01 0.55 16.01
C LEU A 127 7.42 1.93 16.57
N GLU A 128 8.69 2.15 16.85
CA GLU A 128 9.22 3.46 17.24
C GLU A 128 9.04 4.51 16.13
N ARG A 129 9.32 4.16 14.86
CA ARG A 129 9.10 5.04 13.70
C ARG A 129 7.67 5.53 13.56
N VAL A 130 6.69 4.75 14.00
CA VAL A 130 5.28 5.13 13.96
C VAL A 130 4.77 5.68 15.31
N GLY A 131 5.67 5.94 16.28
CA GLY A 131 5.36 6.51 17.59
C GLY A 131 4.72 5.54 18.58
N LEU A 132 4.89 4.21 18.41
CA LEU A 132 4.30 3.16 19.25
C LEU A 132 5.34 2.32 20.02
N GLY A 133 6.59 2.77 20.14
CA GLY A 133 7.65 2.05 20.86
C GLY A 133 7.32 1.72 22.31
N HIS A 134 6.44 2.48 22.96
CA HIS A 134 5.98 2.25 24.33
C HIS A 134 4.73 1.35 24.45
N ARG A 135 4.20 0.81 23.33
CA ARG A 135 2.99 -0.03 23.27
C ARG A 135 3.20 -1.38 22.59
N VAL A 136 4.43 -1.84 22.55
CA VAL A 136 4.82 -3.04 21.79
C VAL A 136 4.14 -4.31 22.25
N ASP A 137 3.87 -4.43 23.55
CA ASP A 137 3.22 -5.58 24.16
C ASP A 137 1.68 -5.50 24.23
N PHE A 138 1.08 -4.43 23.66
CA PHE A 138 -0.37 -4.26 23.66
C PHE A 138 -1.01 -5.15 22.60
N LEU A 139 -2.14 -5.77 22.96
CA LEU A 139 -3.01 -6.47 22.02
C LEU A 139 -3.80 -5.45 21.17
N PRO A 140 -4.23 -5.79 19.95
CA PRO A 140 -5.07 -4.90 19.13
C PRO A 140 -6.34 -4.43 19.84
N THR A 141 -6.91 -5.23 20.74
CA THR A 141 -8.09 -4.86 21.54
C THR A 141 -7.84 -3.71 22.54
N GLN A 142 -6.57 -3.47 22.88
CA GLN A 142 -6.13 -2.44 23.82
C GLN A 142 -5.69 -1.13 23.10
N LEU A 143 -5.74 -1.13 21.75
CA LEU A 143 -5.32 -0.02 20.92
C LEU A 143 -6.50 0.73 20.33
N SER A 144 -6.40 2.07 20.22
CA SER A 144 -7.36 2.86 19.46
C SER A 144 -7.27 2.54 17.96
N GLY A 145 -8.27 2.97 17.15
CA GLY A 145 -8.26 2.80 15.71
C GLY A 145 -7.00 3.34 15.05
N GLY A 146 -6.61 4.59 15.35
CA GLY A 146 -5.39 5.20 14.85
C GLY A 146 -4.10 4.47 15.27
N GLN A 147 -4.07 3.92 16.51
CA GLN A 147 -2.94 3.11 16.96
C GLN A 147 -2.87 1.76 16.21
N LYS A 148 -4.00 1.09 15.99
CA LYS A 148 -4.06 -0.12 15.16
C LYS A 148 -3.54 0.13 13.74
N GLN A 149 -3.93 1.27 13.15
CA GLN A 149 -3.45 1.63 11.81
C GLN A 149 -1.95 1.90 11.80
N ARG A 150 -1.40 2.58 12.82
CA ARG A 150 0.04 2.76 12.97
C ARG A 150 0.79 1.43 13.13
N VAL A 151 0.23 0.44 13.84
CA VAL A 151 0.81 -0.93 13.89
C VAL A 151 0.78 -1.58 12.51
N ALA A 152 -0.32 -1.44 11.74
CA ALA A 152 -0.41 -1.95 10.37
C ALA A 152 0.62 -1.29 9.43
N ILE A 153 0.84 0.02 9.59
CA ILE A 153 1.89 0.76 8.85
C ILE A 153 3.29 0.26 9.26
N ALA A 154 3.57 0.10 10.56
CA ALA A 154 4.85 -0.45 11.02
C ALA A 154 5.11 -1.85 10.47
N ARG A 155 4.06 -2.70 10.43
CA ARG A 155 4.11 -4.04 9.82
C ARG A 155 4.43 -3.97 8.32
N ALA A 156 3.83 -3.01 7.60
CA ALA A 156 4.12 -2.80 6.17
C ALA A 156 5.56 -2.34 5.92
N LEU A 157 6.12 -1.53 6.83
CA LEU A 157 7.47 -0.94 6.72
C LEU A 157 8.61 -1.86 7.14
N VAL A 158 8.33 -2.92 7.90
CA VAL A 158 9.34 -3.64 8.68
C VAL A 158 10.46 -4.30 7.84
N ASN A 159 10.14 -4.67 6.59
CA ASN A 159 11.10 -5.22 5.62
C ASN A 159 11.75 -4.15 4.73
N ASN A 160 11.55 -2.85 5.00
CA ASN A 160 11.99 -1.73 4.17
C ASN A 160 11.56 -1.89 2.69
N PRO A 161 10.25 -1.99 2.42
CA PRO A 161 9.75 -2.23 1.07
C PRO A 161 10.05 -1.03 0.15
N ASP A 162 10.09 -1.29 -1.16
CA ASP A 162 10.20 -0.23 -2.16
C ASP A 162 8.89 0.55 -2.34
N ILE A 163 7.74 -0.13 -2.09
CA ILE A 163 6.39 0.43 -2.26
C ILE A 163 5.51 0.09 -1.05
N ILE A 164 4.74 1.06 -0.58
CA ILE A 164 3.60 0.85 0.30
C ILE A 164 2.31 1.02 -0.51
N LEU A 165 1.46 -0.01 -0.48
CA LEU A 165 0.10 0.00 -1.02
C LEU A 165 -0.88 0.21 0.13
N ALA A 166 -1.62 1.31 0.13
CA ALA A 166 -2.58 1.65 1.17
C ALA A 166 -4.00 1.72 0.60
N ASP A 167 -4.88 0.82 1.05
CA ASP A 167 -6.29 0.76 0.65
C ASP A 167 -7.15 1.41 1.72
N GLU A 168 -7.74 2.57 1.42
CA GLU A 168 -8.61 3.35 2.31
C GLU A 168 -8.05 3.48 3.74
N PRO A 169 -6.79 3.92 3.93
CA PRO A 169 -6.09 3.78 5.22
C PRO A 169 -6.71 4.61 6.36
N THR A 170 -7.63 5.51 6.07
CA THR A 170 -8.34 6.35 7.05
C THR A 170 -9.82 6.01 7.18
N GLY A 171 -10.37 5.14 6.33
CA GLY A 171 -11.81 4.90 6.25
C GLY A 171 -12.48 4.33 7.50
N ALA A 172 -11.71 3.73 8.42
CA ALA A 172 -12.20 3.22 9.71
C ALA A 172 -11.82 4.12 10.90
N LEU A 173 -11.32 5.36 10.66
CA LEU A 173 -10.78 6.24 11.68
C LEU A 173 -11.65 7.48 11.89
N ASP A 174 -11.61 8.03 13.10
CA ASP A 174 -12.09 9.38 13.36
C ASP A 174 -11.20 10.43 12.68
N GLN A 175 -11.71 11.65 12.48
CA GLN A 175 -11.01 12.73 11.77
C GLN A 175 -9.60 13.01 12.31
N LYS A 176 -9.45 13.08 13.65
CA LYS A 176 -8.16 13.38 14.30
C LYS A 176 -7.15 12.27 14.06
N SER A 177 -7.58 11.01 14.24
CA SER A 177 -6.74 9.85 13.98
C SER A 177 -6.38 9.72 12.50
N GLY A 178 -7.35 9.97 11.60
CA GLY A 178 -7.13 9.98 10.15
C GLY A 178 -6.08 11.00 9.74
N LYS A 179 -6.21 12.26 10.19
CA LYS A 179 -5.22 13.32 9.94
C LYS A 179 -3.81 12.89 10.37
N SER A 180 -3.68 12.34 11.59
CA SER A 180 -2.41 11.90 12.14
C SER A 180 -1.78 10.71 11.39
N VAL A 181 -2.60 9.82 10.81
CA VAL A 181 -2.14 8.73 9.95
C VAL A 181 -1.66 9.26 8.60
N MET A 182 -2.37 10.23 8.03
CA MET A 182 -1.94 10.85 6.76
C MET A 182 -0.64 11.65 6.92
N GLU A 183 -0.46 12.39 8.01
CA GLU A 183 0.81 13.06 8.35
C GLU A 183 1.98 12.06 8.45
N LEU A 184 1.72 10.85 8.97
CA LEU A 184 2.71 9.78 8.99
C LEU A 184 3.06 9.30 7.57
N PHE A 185 2.09 9.12 6.67
CA PHE A 185 2.36 8.76 5.28
C PHE A 185 3.19 9.83 4.56
N GLU A 186 2.88 11.10 4.75
CA GLU A 186 3.67 12.22 4.19
C GLU A 186 5.10 12.22 4.72
N GLN A 187 5.30 11.96 6.02
CA GLN A 187 6.65 11.84 6.57
C GLN A 187 7.41 10.67 5.96
N LEU A 188 6.76 9.50 5.83
CA LEU A 188 7.38 8.33 5.21
C LEU A 188 7.75 8.57 3.74
N ASN A 189 6.92 9.31 3.02
CA ASN A 189 7.23 9.69 1.64
C ASN A 189 8.42 10.67 1.58
N ARG A 190 8.48 11.68 2.47
CA ARG A 190 9.67 12.55 2.61
C ARG A 190 10.93 11.77 2.93
N ASP A 191 10.82 10.66 3.66
CA ASP A 191 11.92 9.73 3.94
C ASP A 191 12.28 8.84 2.73
N GLY A 192 11.64 9.06 1.57
CA GLY A 192 11.93 8.37 0.30
C GLY A 192 11.11 7.11 0.04
N VAL A 193 10.10 6.80 0.86
CA VAL A 193 9.22 5.64 0.63
C VAL A 193 8.23 5.97 -0.49
N THR A 194 8.12 5.09 -1.50
CA THR A 194 7.08 5.19 -2.53
C THR A 194 5.74 4.76 -1.96
N ILE A 195 4.70 5.58 -2.15
CA ILE A 195 3.36 5.33 -1.60
C ILE A 195 2.33 5.36 -2.71
N ILE A 196 1.52 4.31 -2.79
CA ILE A 196 0.33 4.25 -3.64
C ILE A 196 -0.88 4.12 -2.73
N LEU A 197 -1.70 5.15 -2.74
CA LEU A 197 -2.88 5.28 -1.90
C LEU A 197 -4.14 5.09 -2.73
N ILE A 198 -5.05 4.21 -2.30
CA ILE A 198 -6.39 4.11 -2.85
C ILE A 198 -7.36 4.78 -1.89
N THR A 199 -8.17 5.70 -2.39
CA THR A 199 -9.20 6.36 -1.59
C THR A 199 -10.34 6.88 -2.48
N HIS A 200 -11.51 7.08 -1.87
CA HIS A 200 -12.62 7.84 -2.44
C HIS A 200 -12.77 9.23 -1.79
N ASP A 201 -11.98 9.53 -0.75
CA ASP A 201 -11.97 10.83 -0.06
C ASP A 201 -11.02 11.80 -0.79
N GLU A 202 -11.59 12.88 -1.35
CA GLU A 202 -10.83 13.91 -2.05
C GLU A 202 -9.79 14.60 -1.16
N ASN A 203 -10.08 14.82 0.14
CA ASN A 203 -9.14 15.46 1.05
C ASN A 203 -7.91 14.58 1.32
N VAL A 204 -8.12 13.27 1.33
CA VAL A 204 -7.05 12.29 1.44
C VAL A 204 -6.25 12.22 0.14
N GLY A 205 -6.93 12.18 -1.01
CA GLY A 205 -6.29 12.13 -2.34
C GLY A 205 -5.44 13.37 -2.65
N LYS A 206 -5.90 14.56 -2.24
CA LYS A 206 -5.16 15.83 -2.44
C LYS A 206 -3.82 15.90 -1.69
N ARG A 207 -3.58 15.04 -0.72
CA ARG A 207 -2.30 14.99 0.03
C ARG A 207 -1.18 14.28 -0.74
N ALA A 208 -1.51 13.56 -1.80
CA ALA A 208 -0.53 12.94 -2.68
C ALA A 208 0.03 13.95 -3.71
N ASN A 209 1.26 13.74 -4.18
CA ASN A 209 1.91 14.59 -5.19
C ASN A 209 1.24 14.44 -6.56
N ARG A 210 0.69 13.26 -6.85
CA ARG A 210 -0.01 12.95 -8.09
C ARG A 210 -1.32 12.26 -7.81
N LEU A 211 -2.35 12.68 -8.53
CA LEU A 211 -3.70 12.14 -8.44
C LEU A 211 -4.09 11.48 -9.75
N LEU A 212 -4.64 10.28 -9.67
CA LEU A 212 -5.13 9.50 -10.79
C LEU A 212 -6.58 9.13 -10.54
N HIS A 213 -7.43 9.34 -11.54
CA HIS A 213 -8.83 8.92 -11.50
C HIS A 213 -9.04 7.69 -12.39
N ILE A 214 -9.66 6.66 -11.80
CA ILE A 214 -10.08 5.45 -12.52
C ILE A 214 -11.61 5.36 -12.48
N VAL A 215 -12.22 5.22 -13.67
CA VAL A 215 -13.67 5.07 -13.84
C VAL A 215 -13.93 3.97 -14.87
N ASP A 216 -14.82 3.05 -14.57
CA ASP A 216 -15.20 1.92 -15.43
C ASP A 216 -14.01 1.11 -15.99
N GLY A 217 -12.96 1.00 -15.19
CA GLY A 217 -11.76 0.24 -15.54
C GLY A 217 -10.73 0.99 -16.36
N GLU A 218 -10.92 2.27 -16.64
CA GLU A 218 -10.03 3.12 -17.44
C GLU A 218 -9.45 4.27 -16.60
N ILE A 219 -8.20 4.67 -16.88
CA ILE A 219 -7.60 5.86 -16.29
C ILE A 219 -8.06 7.07 -17.10
N LEU A 220 -8.80 7.98 -16.47
CA LEU A 220 -9.36 9.15 -17.14
C LEU A 220 -8.51 10.41 -17.02
N GLU A 221 -7.75 10.55 -15.92
CA GLU A 221 -7.06 11.82 -15.63
C GLU A 221 -5.80 11.60 -14.79
N HIS A 222 -4.72 12.29 -15.18
CA HIS A 222 -3.51 12.44 -14.40
C HIS A 222 -3.38 13.92 -13.98
N LYS A 223 -3.67 14.22 -12.71
CA LYS A 223 -3.38 15.55 -12.14
C LYS A 223 -2.08 15.51 -11.34
N GLN A 224 -1.11 16.33 -11.70
CA GLN A 224 -0.03 16.66 -10.76
C GLN A 224 -0.60 17.69 -9.79
N ASN A 225 -0.64 17.39 -8.51
CA ASN A 225 -0.90 18.37 -7.47
C ASN A 225 0.35 19.26 -7.34
N LYS A 226 0.38 20.35 -8.10
CA LYS A 226 1.38 21.40 -7.93
C LYS A 226 0.96 22.27 -6.75
N GLU A 227 1.17 21.84 -5.52
CA GLU A 227 1.13 22.69 -4.33
C GLU A 227 1.42 21.82 -3.10
N ALA A 228 2.66 21.34 -3.01
CA ALA A 228 3.28 21.11 -1.73
C ALA A 228 4.50 22.06 -1.67
N GLU A 229 4.27 23.35 -1.96
CA GLU A 229 5.17 24.40 -1.51
C GLU A 229 4.94 24.50 0.00
N TYR A 230 5.92 24.01 0.74
CA TYR A 230 6.01 24.18 2.18
C TYR A 230 6.12 25.67 2.47
N GLU A 231 5.08 26.26 3.07
CA GLU A 231 5.26 27.50 3.82
C GLU A 231 6.19 27.17 4.99
N GLU A 232 7.45 27.54 4.85
CA GLU A 232 8.37 27.72 5.97
C GLU A 232 7.92 28.98 6.70
N GLU A 233 7.35 28.84 7.89
CA GLU A 233 7.33 29.84 8.95
C GLU A 233 7.93 29.25 10.24
#